data_ce7d9a76e1479e84bd80648f9575c40c
#
_entry.id   ce7d9a76e1479e84bd80648f9575c40c
#
_cell.length_a   1.000
_cell.length_b   1.000
_cell.length_c   1.000
_cell.angle_alpha   90.00
_cell.angle_beta   90.00
_cell.angle_gamma   90.00
#
_symmetry.space_group_name_H-M   'P 1'
#
loop_
_entity.id
_entity.type
_entity.pdbx_description
1 polymer ?
#
loop_
_entity_poly.entity_id
_entity_poly.type
_entity_poly.pdbx_seq_one_letter_code
_entity_poly.pdbx_strand_id
1 'polypeptide(L)'
;MACILAVVAAGVASYKMVFGNAAGAAGSPSSAASEPTRSPNVVAALGRLEPWTELINLGAGAGPDRLESLFVERGDGFKKGDVLGYLGGYAEQMAQRDVLRAQLDEAKARQKAETDVSRARLRAAEGNRQRVLEVWPHRIAAQEAKVAGLEAKKALDLVKDILAAREYLLELKQQFGAEKADAEVQIDIAQASVDRVQSEFPIASLERQITAAETRAKRLTLYGPCDCRVLNIRVKPGEEVGTGPILVVGDTERMRAVAEVYETNIARVRVGQLAEISSRALPKPIKGRVVRIGNMVFKNDILNVDPAARADARVVEVWIDLDLDESGLVKELTNLTVDVLIATSQPSS
;
A
#
# COMPACT_ATOMS: atom_id res chain seq x y z
N MET A 1 -41.51 15.17 -57.36
CA MET A 1 -40.68 15.21 -58.54
C MET A 1 -39.79 14.00 -58.47
N ALA A 2 -40.21 12.88 -58.98
CA ALA A 2 -40.26 12.52 -60.40
C ALA A 2 -38.87 12.24 -60.94
N CYS A 3 -38.78 10.97 -61.32
CA CYS A 3 -37.95 10.38 -62.38
C CYS A 3 -36.57 9.88 -61.87
N ILE A 4 -36.16 8.64 -62.07
CA ILE A 4 -36.44 7.76 -63.25
C ILE A 4 -36.22 6.29 -62.76
N LEU A 5 -37.23 5.49 -62.98
CA LEU A 5 -37.24 4.08 -63.20
C LEU A 5 -36.78 3.78 -64.65
N ALA A 6 -36.28 2.62 -64.83
CA ALA A 6 -36.03 1.87 -66.12
C ALA A 6 -34.51 1.67 -66.32
N VAL A 7 -34.05 0.51 -66.56
CA VAL A 7 -34.09 -0.50 -67.54
C VAL A 7 -32.89 -1.40 -67.23
N VAL A 8 -32.80 -2.67 -67.17
CA VAL A 8 -33.24 -3.69 -68.10
C VAL A 8 -33.08 -5.07 -67.51
N ALA A 9 -34.11 -5.82 -67.57
CA ALA A 9 -34.05 -7.25 -67.73
C ALA A 9 -33.59 -7.57 -69.14
N ALA A 10 -32.55 -8.34 -69.32
CA ALA A 10 -32.30 -9.23 -70.45
C ALA A 10 -30.91 -9.89 -70.33
N GLY A 11 -30.84 -11.15 -70.28
CA GLY A 11 -29.58 -11.91 -70.37
C GLY A 11 -29.65 -13.34 -69.83
N VAL A 12 -30.81 -13.94 -69.81
CA VAL A 12 -30.96 -15.39 -69.75
C VAL A 12 -31.05 -15.86 -71.19
N ALA A 13 -30.03 -16.53 -71.67
CA ALA A 13 -30.10 -17.69 -72.57
C ALA A 13 -28.72 -17.97 -73.18
N SER A 14 -28.40 -19.25 -73.20
CA SER A 14 -27.47 -19.90 -74.13
C SER A 14 -26.00 -20.00 -73.71
N TYR A 15 -25.70 -21.00 -72.96
CA TYR A 15 -24.66 -21.92 -73.36
C TYR A 15 -24.87 -23.31 -72.74
N LYS A 16 -25.70 -24.10 -73.40
CA LYS A 16 -25.70 -25.60 -73.35
C LYS A 16 -25.09 -26.10 -74.64
N MET A 17 -24.30 -27.09 -74.48
CA MET A 17 -23.69 -28.02 -75.49
C MET A 17 -22.22 -27.69 -75.83
N VAL A 18 -21.33 -28.49 -75.29
CA VAL A 18 -20.61 -29.49 -76.11
C VAL A 18 -20.25 -30.67 -75.22
N PHE A 19 -20.63 -31.85 -75.69
CA PHE A 19 -20.39 -33.13 -75.11
C PHE A 19 -18.93 -33.56 -75.23
N GLY A 20 -18.48 -34.31 -74.20
CA GLY A 20 -17.22 -35.03 -74.27
C GLY A 20 -17.17 -36.11 -73.18
N ASN A 21 -17.82 -37.22 -73.41
CA ASN A 21 -17.62 -38.46 -72.65
C ASN A 21 -16.22 -39.00 -72.95
N ALA A 22 -15.40 -39.19 -71.88
CA ALA A 22 -14.31 -40.14 -71.93
C ALA A 22 -14.17 -40.75 -70.52
N ALA A 23 -14.58 -42.02 -70.43
CA ALA A 23 -14.28 -42.89 -69.34
C ALA A 23 -12.80 -43.25 -69.38
N GLY A 24 -12.12 -43.09 -68.23
CA GLY A 24 -10.74 -43.47 -68.02
C GLY A 24 -10.42 -43.55 -66.53
N ALA A 25 -10.42 -44.78 -66.07
CA ALA A 25 -9.99 -45.10 -64.69
C ALA A 25 -8.53 -44.78 -64.48
N ALA A 26 -8.19 -44.18 -63.30
CA ALA A 26 -6.95 -44.52 -62.59
C ALA A 26 -6.89 -43.70 -61.26
N GLY A 27 -6.82 -44.40 -60.17
CA GLY A 27 -6.42 -44.15 -58.82
C GLY A 27 -5.84 -42.81 -58.48
N SER A 28 -6.56 -42.06 -57.65
CA SER A 28 -5.98 -40.99 -56.82
C SER A 28 -5.34 -41.66 -55.59
N PRO A 29 -4.07 -41.45 -55.34
CA PRO A 29 -3.58 -41.74 -54.00
C PRO A 29 -4.19 -40.70 -53.03
N SER A 30 -5.11 -41.17 -52.20
CA SER A 30 -5.51 -40.47 -51.00
C SER A 30 -4.25 -40.18 -50.20
N SER A 31 -3.75 -38.95 -50.24
CA SER A 31 -2.80 -38.46 -49.27
C SER A 31 -3.54 -38.38 -47.91
N ALA A 32 -3.54 -39.52 -47.24
CA ALA A 32 -3.87 -39.55 -45.83
C ALA A 32 -2.84 -38.63 -45.13
N ALA A 33 -3.29 -37.44 -44.78
CA ALA A 33 -2.58 -36.62 -43.82
C ALA A 33 -2.37 -37.51 -42.58
N SER A 34 -1.12 -37.89 -42.36
CA SER A 34 -0.70 -38.65 -41.20
C SER A 34 -1.12 -37.85 -39.97
N GLU A 35 -2.19 -38.27 -39.31
CA GLU A 35 -2.45 -37.81 -37.93
C GLU A 35 -1.18 -38.13 -37.15
N PRO A 36 -0.64 -37.14 -36.36
CA PRO A 36 0.53 -37.39 -35.55
C PRO A 36 0.20 -38.55 -34.61
N THR A 37 0.94 -39.63 -34.74
CA THR A 37 0.84 -40.81 -33.89
C THR A 37 0.96 -40.38 -32.45
N ARG A 38 -0.15 -40.30 -31.74
CA ARG A 38 -0.20 -39.94 -30.30
C ARG A 38 0.57 -41.04 -29.56
N SER A 39 1.78 -40.70 -29.10
CA SER A 39 2.50 -41.57 -28.18
C SER A 39 1.64 -41.76 -26.94
N PRO A 40 1.31 -42.99 -26.54
CA PRO A 40 0.37 -43.23 -25.44
C PRO A 40 0.81 -42.68 -24.09
N ASN A 41 2.07 -42.30 -23.96
CA ASN A 41 2.70 -41.91 -22.71
C ASN A 41 3.02 -40.41 -22.57
N VAL A 42 2.49 -39.54 -23.44
CA VAL A 42 2.76 -38.10 -23.43
C VAL A 42 1.45 -37.32 -23.62
N VAL A 43 1.30 -36.25 -22.91
CA VAL A 43 0.28 -35.20 -23.13
C VAL A 43 0.97 -33.97 -23.71
N ALA A 44 0.59 -33.59 -24.93
CA ALA A 44 1.04 -32.37 -25.58
C ALA A 44 0.07 -31.23 -25.29
N ALA A 45 0.60 -30.06 -24.99
CA ALA A 45 -0.15 -28.85 -24.75
C ALA A 45 0.63 -27.62 -25.27
N LEU A 46 -0.08 -26.57 -25.63
CA LEU A 46 0.53 -25.26 -25.79
C LEU A 46 0.65 -24.59 -24.41
N GLY A 47 1.65 -23.75 -24.26
CA GLY A 47 1.87 -23.03 -23.03
C GLY A 47 2.54 -21.66 -23.27
N ARG A 48 2.74 -20.93 -22.21
CA ARG A 48 3.49 -19.68 -22.19
C ARG A 48 4.47 -19.67 -21.02
N LEU A 49 5.57 -18.97 -21.19
CA LEU A 49 6.51 -18.75 -20.11
C LEU A 49 6.05 -17.57 -19.28
N GLU A 50 6.03 -17.72 -17.96
CA GLU A 50 5.66 -16.67 -17.02
C GLU A 50 6.67 -16.56 -15.88
N PRO A 51 6.81 -15.35 -15.27
CA PRO A 51 7.50 -15.19 -14.00
C PRO A 51 6.86 -16.06 -12.92
N TRP A 52 7.63 -16.50 -11.98
CA TRP A 52 7.14 -17.34 -10.88
C TRP A 52 6.03 -16.67 -10.05
N THR A 53 6.12 -15.34 -9.90
CA THR A 53 5.11 -14.51 -9.22
C THR A 53 3.84 -14.26 -10.02
N GLU A 54 3.76 -14.81 -11.25
CA GLU A 54 2.80 -14.38 -12.28
C GLU A 54 3.04 -12.91 -12.69
N LEU A 55 2.22 -12.37 -13.57
CA LEU A 55 2.31 -10.97 -13.98
C LEU A 55 1.55 -10.09 -12.98
N ILE A 56 2.28 -9.22 -12.31
CA ILE A 56 1.67 -8.26 -11.37
C ILE A 56 1.41 -6.96 -12.11
N ASN A 57 0.15 -6.58 -12.16
CA ASN A 57 -0.31 -5.34 -12.76
C ASN A 57 -0.38 -4.24 -11.70
N LEU A 58 0.53 -3.28 -11.74
CA LEU A 58 0.51 -2.12 -10.87
C LEU A 58 -0.31 -1.01 -11.50
N GLY A 59 -1.39 -0.62 -10.84
CA GLY A 59 -2.28 0.48 -11.25
C GLY A 59 -2.32 1.59 -10.23
N ALA A 60 -2.92 2.73 -10.61
CA ALA A 60 -3.36 3.72 -9.65
C ALA A 60 -4.56 3.16 -8.87
N GLY A 61 -4.71 3.59 -7.61
CA GLY A 61 -5.92 3.33 -6.83
C GLY A 61 -7.18 3.91 -7.50
N ALA A 62 -8.27 4.01 -6.76
CA ALA A 62 -9.50 4.60 -7.30
C ALA A 62 -9.35 6.12 -7.46
N GLY A 63 -9.22 6.59 -8.71
CA GLY A 63 -9.22 8.01 -9.05
C GLY A 63 -8.60 8.28 -10.43
N PRO A 64 -8.95 9.36 -11.10
CA PRO A 64 -8.30 9.80 -12.32
C PRO A 64 -6.98 10.48 -11.96
N ASP A 65 -5.96 9.68 -11.74
CA ASP A 65 -4.64 10.18 -11.42
C ASP A 65 -3.80 10.27 -12.69
N ARG A 66 -2.94 11.28 -12.74
CA ARG A 66 -1.89 11.39 -13.74
C ARG A 66 -0.64 10.75 -13.17
N LEU A 67 0.14 10.08 -13.98
CA LEU A 67 1.49 9.67 -13.59
C LEU A 67 2.40 10.92 -13.62
N GLU A 68 2.85 11.37 -12.45
CA GLU A 68 3.69 12.57 -12.33
C GLU A 68 5.16 12.26 -12.64
N SER A 69 5.67 11.18 -12.06
CA SER A 69 7.04 10.75 -12.26
C SER A 69 7.20 9.25 -12.17
N LEU A 70 8.17 8.71 -12.89
CA LEU A 70 8.54 7.30 -12.88
C LEU A 70 10.07 7.22 -12.77
N PHE A 71 10.58 6.39 -11.87
CA PHE A 71 12.01 6.27 -11.54
C PHE A 71 12.63 5.00 -12.07
N VAL A 72 11.85 4.19 -12.80
CA VAL A 72 12.31 2.91 -13.34
C VAL A 72 12.04 2.85 -14.83
N GLU A 73 12.87 2.11 -15.54
CA GLU A 73 12.74 1.83 -16.95
C GLU A 73 12.36 0.36 -17.19
N ARG A 74 11.98 0.04 -18.43
CA ARG A 74 11.74 -1.35 -18.81
C ARG A 74 13.02 -2.17 -18.69
N GLY A 75 12.93 -3.29 -17.97
CA GLY A 75 14.05 -4.17 -17.70
C GLY A 75 14.74 -3.93 -16.36
N ASP A 76 14.45 -2.82 -15.67
CA ASP A 76 15.02 -2.53 -14.37
C ASP A 76 14.54 -3.51 -13.30
N GLY A 77 15.47 -3.93 -12.44
CA GLY A 77 15.17 -4.68 -11.23
C GLY A 77 14.96 -3.74 -10.04
N PHE A 78 14.02 -4.07 -9.17
CA PHE A 78 13.73 -3.34 -7.93
C PHE A 78 13.38 -4.31 -6.81
N LYS A 79 13.45 -3.82 -5.57
CA LYS A 79 13.10 -4.58 -4.36
C LYS A 79 11.70 -4.23 -3.86
N LYS A 80 11.15 -5.13 -3.06
CA LYS A 80 9.89 -4.90 -2.37
C LYS A 80 9.98 -3.65 -1.50
N GLY A 81 9.05 -2.71 -1.70
CA GLY A 81 8.96 -1.46 -0.96
C GLY A 81 9.73 -0.28 -1.60
N ASP A 82 10.52 -0.52 -2.65
CA ASP A 82 11.15 0.58 -3.40
C ASP A 82 10.10 1.49 -4.02
N VAL A 83 10.39 2.78 -4.07
CA VAL A 83 9.54 3.78 -4.73
C VAL A 83 9.80 3.75 -6.22
N LEU A 84 8.78 3.39 -7.00
CA LEU A 84 8.87 3.30 -8.46
C LEU A 84 8.42 4.57 -9.16
N GLY A 85 7.58 5.38 -8.53
CA GLY A 85 7.06 6.62 -9.10
C GLY A 85 6.03 7.31 -8.23
N TYR A 86 5.60 8.49 -8.67
CA TYR A 86 4.57 9.29 -8.01
C TYR A 86 3.40 9.57 -8.93
N LEU A 87 2.20 9.51 -8.38
CA LEU A 87 0.97 9.93 -9.03
C LEU A 87 0.71 11.43 -8.81
N GLY A 88 -0.10 12.03 -9.65
CA GLY A 88 -0.46 13.44 -9.58
C GLY A 88 -1.05 13.83 -8.23
N GLY A 89 -0.63 14.99 -7.74
CA GLY A 89 -1.00 15.48 -6.41
C GLY A 89 -0.07 15.03 -5.27
N TYR A 90 0.93 14.19 -5.52
CA TYR A 90 1.90 13.81 -4.50
C TYR A 90 2.65 15.02 -3.95
N ALA A 91 3.18 15.87 -4.83
CA ALA A 91 3.91 17.08 -4.44
C ALA A 91 3.05 18.04 -3.61
N GLU A 92 1.76 18.18 -3.93
CA GLU A 92 0.80 18.98 -3.18
C GLU A 92 0.58 18.45 -1.77
N GLN A 93 0.41 17.13 -1.61
CA GLN A 93 0.25 16.51 -0.29
C GLN A 93 1.52 16.66 0.57
N MET A 94 2.70 16.59 -0.06
CA MET A 94 3.96 16.82 0.62
C MET A 94 4.13 18.27 1.06
N ALA A 95 3.79 19.23 0.19
CA ALA A 95 3.79 20.66 0.53
C ALA A 95 2.79 20.96 1.67
N GLN A 96 1.59 20.39 1.62
CA GLN A 96 0.60 20.51 2.69
C GLN A 96 1.12 19.95 4.03
N ARG A 97 1.77 18.78 4.01
CA ARG A 97 2.43 18.21 5.20
C ARG A 97 3.48 19.16 5.77
N ASP A 98 4.30 19.77 4.90
CA ASP A 98 5.38 20.65 5.34
C ASP A 98 4.85 21.94 5.97
N VAL A 99 3.77 22.54 5.43
CA VAL A 99 3.05 23.65 6.03
C VAL A 99 2.51 23.26 7.40
N LEU A 100 1.86 22.11 7.53
CA LEU A 100 1.32 21.65 8.82
C LEU A 100 2.43 21.36 9.84
N ARG A 101 3.60 20.85 9.41
CA ARG A 101 4.76 20.67 10.30
C ARG A 101 5.29 22.01 10.81
N ALA A 102 5.42 23.01 9.94
CA ALA A 102 5.83 24.34 10.36
C ALA A 102 4.85 24.96 11.36
N GLN A 103 3.55 24.80 11.16
CA GLN A 103 2.51 25.23 12.11
C GLN A 103 2.60 24.48 13.45
N LEU A 104 2.88 23.18 13.41
CA LEU A 104 3.07 22.36 14.62
C LEU A 104 4.29 22.85 15.42
N ASP A 105 5.41 23.10 14.75
CA ASP A 105 6.64 23.56 15.40
C ASP A 105 6.44 24.95 16.02
N GLU A 106 5.74 25.85 15.33
CA GLU A 106 5.37 27.16 15.87
C GLU A 106 4.43 27.02 17.08
N ALA A 107 3.40 26.17 17.00
CA ALA A 107 2.49 25.93 18.11
C ALA A 107 3.21 25.35 19.34
N LYS A 108 4.13 24.41 19.14
CA LYS A 108 4.97 23.84 20.22
C LYS A 108 5.89 24.89 20.84
N ALA A 109 6.50 25.74 20.03
CA ALA A 109 7.37 26.82 20.53
C ALA A 109 6.57 27.83 21.37
N ARG A 110 5.39 28.23 20.89
CA ARG A 110 4.49 29.13 21.63
C ARG A 110 4.02 28.49 22.94
N GLN A 111 3.54 27.24 22.88
CA GLN A 111 3.11 26.53 24.09
C GLN A 111 4.23 26.44 25.11
N LYS A 112 5.44 26.13 24.70
CA LYS A 112 6.60 26.09 25.59
C LYS A 112 6.85 27.45 26.26
N ALA A 113 6.90 28.51 25.46
CA ALA A 113 7.14 29.86 25.99
C ALA A 113 6.08 30.30 27.04
N GLU A 114 4.80 30.06 26.73
CA GLU A 114 3.70 30.40 27.68
C GLU A 114 3.70 29.48 28.91
N THR A 115 4.05 28.18 28.72
CA THR A 115 4.22 27.25 29.85
C THR A 115 5.35 27.71 30.78
N ASP A 116 6.48 28.15 30.22
CA ASP A 116 7.61 28.64 31.01
C ASP A 116 7.23 29.88 31.82
N VAL A 117 6.48 30.83 31.25
CA VAL A 117 5.93 32.01 31.94
C VAL A 117 4.96 31.57 33.05
N SER A 118 4.01 30.72 32.76
CA SER A 118 3.02 30.23 33.73
C SER A 118 3.68 29.49 34.89
N ARG A 119 4.68 28.64 34.61
CA ARG A 119 5.48 27.98 35.65
C ARG A 119 6.30 28.93 36.48
N ALA A 120 6.82 30.04 35.90
CA ALA A 120 7.51 31.04 36.65
C ALA A 120 6.56 31.76 37.65
N ARG A 121 5.32 32.03 37.25
CA ARG A 121 4.27 32.60 38.13
C ARG A 121 3.92 31.59 39.25
N LEU A 122 3.77 30.32 38.95
CA LEU A 122 3.52 29.30 39.97
C LEU A 122 4.64 29.25 40.99
N ARG A 123 5.91 29.21 40.58
CA ARG A 123 7.05 29.22 41.50
C ARG A 123 7.07 30.49 42.37
N ALA A 124 6.67 31.67 41.81
CA ALA A 124 6.58 32.90 42.58
C ALA A 124 5.47 32.84 43.65
N ALA A 125 4.31 32.28 43.33
CA ALA A 125 3.21 32.06 44.27
C ALA A 125 3.60 31.07 45.40
N GLU A 126 4.24 29.96 45.04
CA GLU A 126 4.78 28.97 46.01
C GLU A 126 5.81 29.60 46.94
N GLY A 127 6.74 30.41 46.40
CA GLY A 127 7.73 31.13 47.20
C GLY A 127 7.08 32.19 48.13
N ASN A 128 5.98 32.81 47.70
CA ASN A 128 5.21 33.73 48.57
C ASN A 128 4.55 32.94 49.72
N ARG A 129 3.88 31.85 49.47
CA ARG A 129 3.30 30.97 50.47
C ARG A 129 4.36 30.50 51.49
N GLN A 130 5.52 30.10 51.01
CA GLN A 130 6.61 29.68 51.91
C GLN A 130 7.04 30.82 52.82
N ARG A 131 7.21 32.05 52.31
CA ARG A 131 7.53 33.22 53.12
C ARG A 131 6.46 33.48 54.18
N VAL A 132 5.18 33.40 53.83
CA VAL A 132 4.07 33.57 54.81
C VAL A 132 4.19 32.51 55.91
N LEU A 133 4.43 31.26 55.55
CA LEU A 133 4.54 30.17 56.53
C LEU A 133 5.81 30.25 57.41
N GLU A 134 6.87 30.90 56.97
CA GLU A 134 8.08 31.11 57.77
C GLU A 134 7.98 32.33 58.65
N VAL A 135 7.55 33.47 58.17
CA VAL A 135 7.59 34.75 58.90
C VAL A 135 6.51 34.85 59.98
N TRP A 136 5.29 34.44 59.65
CA TRP A 136 4.15 34.64 60.58
C TRP A 136 4.23 33.81 61.85
N PRO A 137 4.65 32.56 61.90
CA PRO A 137 4.82 31.79 63.15
C PRO A 137 5.80 32.44 64.10
N HIS A 138 6.88 33.03 63.58
CA HIS A 138 7.86 33.74 64.40
C HIS A 138 7.26 34.98 65.03
N ARG A 139 6.46 35.77 64.28
CA ARG A 139 5.75 36.98 64.80
C ARG A 139 4.73 36.57 65.87
N ILE A 140 3.96 35.54 65.63
CA ILE A 140 2.96 35.01 66.57
C ILE A 140 3.66 34.52 67.85
N ALA A 141 4.71 33.71 67.75
CA ALA A 141 5.48 33.24 68.89
C ALA A 141 6.09 34.36 69.74
N ALA A 142 6.63 35.35 69.07
CA ALA A 142 7.16 36.56 69.82
C ALA A 142 6.05 37.29 70.60
N GLN A 143 4.86 37.46 70.01
CA GLN A 143 3.73 38.09 70.70
C GLN A 143 3.15 37.18 71.81
N GLU A 144 3.11 35.86 71.62
CA GLU A 144 2.74 34.89 72.67
C GLU A 144 3.69 34.94 73.85
N ALA A 145 5.01 35.03 73.63
CA ALA A 145 5.99 35.18 74.65
C ALA A 145 5.80 36.54 75.45
N LYS A 146 5.44 37.61 74.71
CA LYS A 146 5.13 38.87 75.34
C LYS A 146 3.90 38.82 76.26
N VAL A 147 2.81 38.20 75.79
CA VAL A 147 1.61 37.99 76.61
C VAL A 147 1.93 37.16 77.86
N ALA A 148 2.64 36.07 77.73
CA ALA A 148 3.05 35.20 78.82
C ALA A 148 3.93 35.96 79.84
N GLY A 149 4.84 36.79 79.37
CA GLY A 149 5.69 37.60 80.23
C GLY A 149 4.93 38.68 81.01
N LEU A 150 3.87 39.27 80.48
CA LEU A 150 2.99 40.20 81.18
C LEU A 150 2.12 39.50 82.22
N GLU A 151 1.60 38.31 81.88
CA GLU A 151 0.79 37.47 82.79
C GLU A 151 1.59 36.97 83.98
N ALA A 152 2.85 36.66 83.79
CA ALA A 152 3.75 36.16 84.86
C ALA A 152 4.02 37.17 85.91
N LYS A 153 3.93 38.51 85.64
CA LYS A 153 4.16 39.60 86.58
C LYS A 153 3.06 39.76 87.62
N LYS A 154 1.89 39.16 87.46
CA LYS A 154 0.73 39.17 88.38
C LYS A 154 0.38 40.58 89.01
N ALA A 155 0.63 41.65 88.36
CA ALA A 155 0.37 43.00 88.85
C ALA A 155 -1.01 43.49 88.36
N LEU A 156 -1.83 44.03 89.28
CA LEU A 156 -3.21 44.44 89.00
C LEU A 156 -3.34 45.61 88.02
N ASP A 157 -2.31 46.45 87.97
CA ASP A 157 -2.18 47.59 87.09
C ASP A 157 -1.86 47.23 85.65
N LEU A 158 -1.43 45.97 85.34
CA LEU A 158 -1.12 45.44 84.01
C LEU A 158 -2.30 44.78 83.28
N VAL A 159 -3.49 44.74 83.88
CA VAL A 159 -4.65 44.11 83.32
C VAL A 159 -5.02 44.67 81.90
N LYS A 160 -4.96 46.00 81.74
CA LYS A 160 -5.22 46.64 80.46
C LYS A 160 -4.17 46.26 79.40
N ASP A 161 -2.91 46.17 79.76
CA ASP A 161 -1.81 45.83 78.88
C ASP A 161 -1.87 44.37 78.44
N ILE A 162 -2.30 43.50 79.37
CA ILE A 162 -2.52 42.07 79.03
C ILE A 162 -3.69 41.91 78.05
N LEU A 163 -4.79 42.63 78.29
CA LEU A 163 -5.95 42.59 77.35
C LEU A 163 -5.57 43.09 75.97
N ALA A 164 -4.90 44.21 75.85
CA ALA A 164 -4.43 44.78 74.59
C ALA A 164 -3.43 43.86 73.89
N ALA A 165 -2.52 43.20 74.62
CA ALA A 165 -1.57 42.26 74.05
C ALA A 165 -2.23 40.99 73.51
N ARG A 166 -3.28 40.49 74.18
CA ARG A 166 -4.11 39.32 73.72
C ARG A 166 -4.95 39.69 72.49
N GLU A 167 -5.57 40.89 72.48
CA GLU A 167 -6.32 41.35 71.34
C GLU A 167 -5.44 41.42 70.08
N TYR A 168 -4.25 42.03 70.24
CA TYR A 168 -3.27 42.08 69.13
C TYR A 168 -2.79 40.68 68.69
N LEU A 169 -2.62 39.72 69.60
CA LEU A 169 -2.30 38.35 69.24
C LEU A 169 -3.43 37.69 68.42
N LEU A 170 -4.69 37.94 68.78
CA LEU A 170 -5.83 37.45 68.04
C LEU A 170 -5.86 38.07 66.65
N GLU A 171 -5.63 39.38 66.52
CA GLU A 171 -5.54 40.05 65.23
C GLU A 171 -4.42 39.47 64.36
N LEU A 172 -3.21 39.25 64.90
CA LEU A 172 -2.11 38.56 64.18
C LEU A 172 -2.46 37.18 63.66
N LYS A 173 -3.15 36.40 64.50
CA LYS A 173 -3.60 35.05 64.09
C LYS A 173 -4.65 35.12 62.99
N GLN A 174 -5.55 36.07 63.01
CA GLN A 174 -6.54 36.30 61.95
C GLN A 174 -5.88 36.76 60.65
N GLN A 175 -4.93 37.71 60.71
CA GLN A 175 -4.17 38.18 59.58
C GLN A 175 -3.36 37.03 58.92
N PHE A 176 -2.69 36.21 59.75
CA PHE A 176 -1.98 35.02 59.28
C PHE A 176 -2.92 34.06 58.53
N GLY A 177 -4.10 33.78 59.10
CA GLY A 177 -5.09 32.92 58.45
C GLY A 177 -5.53 33.44 57.09
N ALA A 178 -5.78 34.77 57.01
CA ALA A 178 -6.16 35.42 55.76
C ALA A 178 -5.04 35.42 54.71
N GLU A 179 -3.81 35.81 55.11
CA GLU A 179 -2.68 35.81 54.16
C GLU A 179 -2.30 34.41 53.68
N LYS A 180 -2.42 33.40 54.57
CA LYS A 180 -2.21 32.01 54.20
C LYS A 180 -3.26 31.53 53.15
N ALA A 181 -4.54 31.83 53.42
CA ALA A 181 -5.60 31.47 52.48
C ALA A 181 -5.43 32.19 51.12
N ASP A 182 -5.06 33.47 51.15
CA ASP A 182 -4.81 34.21 49.91
C ASP A 182 -3.62 33.62 49.11
N ALA A 183 -2.53 33.24 49.78
CA ALA A 183 -1.38 32.63 49.16
C ALA A 183 -1.74 31.25 48.54
N GLU A 184 -2.61 30.46 49.17
CA GLU A 184 -3.11 29.19 48.61
C GLU A 184 -3.96 29.43 47.36
N VAL A 185 -4.87 30.39 47.36
CA VAL A 185 -5.66 30.79 46.20
C VAL A 185 -4.76 31.27 45.05
N GLN A 186 -3.68 31.99 45.31
CA GLN A 186 -2.74 32.41 44.27
C GLN A 186 -2.02 31.22 43.62
N ILE A 187 -1.69 30.19 44.36
CA ILE A 187 -1.13 28.94 43.82
C ILE A 187 -2.15 28.24 42.91
N ASP A 188 -3.41 28.11 43.35
CA ASP A 188 -4.45 27.45 42.56
C ASP A 188 -4.69 28.19 41.23
N ILE A 189 -4.72 29.54 41.26
CA ILE A 189 -4.84 30.37 40.05
C ILE A 189 -3.64 30.16 39.13
N ALA A 190 -2.42 30.11 39.66
CA ALA A 190 -1.22 29.95 38.90
C ALA A 190 -1.14 28.53 38.30
N GLN A 191 -1.55 27.48 39.03
CA GLN A 191 -1.65 26.13 38.56
C GLN A 191 -2.68 25.99 37.43
N ALA A 192 -3.88 26.53 37.62
CA ALA A 192 -4.92 26.54 36.58
C ALA A 192 -4.44 27.26 35.29
N SER A 193 -3.57 28.28 35.41
CA SER A 193 -2.94 28.91 34.26
C SER A 193 -2.00 27.97 33.52
N VAL A 194 -1.22 27.14 34.21
CA VAL A 194 -0.37 26.10 33.57
C VAL A 194 -1.21 25.09 32.83
N ASP A 195 -2.27 24.57 33.46
CA ASP A 195 -3.15 23.56 32.89
C ASP A 195 -3.90 24.09 31.65
N ARG A 196 -4.35 25.34 31.70
CA ARG A 196 -4.98 26.00 30.56
C ARG A 196 -4.05 26.02 29.33
N VAL A 197 -2.81 26.45 29.51
CA VAL A 197 -1.82 26.55 28.43
C VAL A 197 -1.60 25.17 27.76
N GLN A 198 -1.62 24.09 28.53
CA GLN A 198 -1.46 22.73 27.96
C GLN A 198 -2.60 22.34 27.02
N SER A 199 -3.81 22.81 27.30
CA SER A 199 -5.01 22.47 26.51
C SER A 199 -5.33 23.46 25.38
N GLU A 200 -4.77 24.66 25.41
CA GLU A 200 -5.11 25.78 24.50
C GLU A 200 -4.55 25.55 23.07
N PHE A 201 -3.42 24.87 22.94
CA PHE A 201 -2.75 24.68 21.66
C PHE A 201 -3.23 23.43 20.93
N PRO A 202 -3.56 23.51 19.62
CA PRO A 202 -4.15 22.40 18.86
C PRO A 202 -3.10 21.35 18.37
N ILE A 203 -2.11 21.03 19.19
CA ILE A 203 -0.98 20.16 18.84
C ILE A 203 -1.46 18.80 18.33
N ALA A 204 -2.34 18.12 19.09
CA ALA A 204 -2.86 16.82 18.72
C ALA A 204 -3.70 16.84 17.41
N SER A 205 -4.35 17.97 17.12
CA SER A 205 -5.07 18.17 15.87
C SER A 205 -4.12 18.29 14.68
N LEU A 206 -3.06 19.08 14.82
CA LEU A 206 -2.03 19.26 13.80
C LEU A 206 -1.30 17.95 13.51
N GLU A 207 -0.95 17.18 14.52
CA GLU A 207 -0.31 15.86 14.36
C GLU A 207 -1.20 14.88 13.57
N ARG A 208 -2.50 14.87 13.85
CA ARG A 208 -3.45 14.06 13.06
C ARG A 208 -3.57 14.54 11.61
N GLN A 209 -3.55 15.86 11.37
CA GLN A 209 -3.60 16.40 10.01
C GLN A 209 -2.33 16.06 9.22
N ILE A 210 -1.15 16.12 9.85
CA ILE A 210 0.12 15.69 9.26
C ILE A 210 0.04 14.20 8.87
N THR A 211 -0.39 13.34 9.79
CA THR A 211 -0.55 11.90 9.52
C THR A 211 -1.52 11.64 8.36
N ALA A 212 -2.60 12.41 8.28
CA ALA A 212 -3.55 12.31 7.17
C ALA A 212 -2.93 12.72 5.83
N ALA A 213 -2.16 13.82 5.80
CA ALA A 213 -1.44 14.26 4.59
C ALA A 213 -0.39 13.22 4.15
N GLU A 214 0.39 12.67 5.08
CA GLU A 214 1.35 11.61 4.80
C GLU A 214 0.69 10.33 4.28
N THR A 215 -0.46 9.97 4.83
CA THR A 215 -1.23 8.81 4.35
C THR A 215 -1.75 9.01 2.93
N ARG A 216 -2.20 10.23 2.61
CA ARG A 216 -2.60 10.58 1.24
C ARG A 216 -1.41 10.53 0.29
N ALA A 217 -0.25 11.10 0.67
CA ALA A 217 0.97 11.03 -0.13
C ALA A 217 1.42 9.58 -0.38
N LYS A 218 1.34 8.70 0.62
CA LYS A 218 1.63 7.26 0.46
C LYS A 218 0.73 6.57 -0.56
N ARG A 219 -0.55 6.94 -0.63
CA ARG A 219 -1.49 6.40 -1.64
C ARG A 219 -1.16 6.85 -3.06
N LEU A 220 -0.49 8.00 -3.19
CA LEU A 220 -0.04 8.55 -4.47
C LEU A 220 1.38 8.10 -4.83
N THR A 221 1.94 7.14 -4.12
CA THR A 221 3.25 6.57 -4.37
C THR A 221 3.11 5.15 -4.89
N LEU A 222 3.75 4.86 -6.01
CA LEU A 222 3.86 3.51 -6.57
C LEU A 222 5.01 2.79 -5.88
N TYR A 223 4.70 1.74 -5.15
CA TYR A 223 5.70 0.90 -4.48
C TYR A 223 5.89 -0.43 -5.19
N GLY A 224 7.11 -0.94 -5.18
CA GLY A 224 7.45 -2.29 -5.60
C GLY A 224 6.77 -3.34 -4.70
N PRO A 225 5.94 -4.26 -5.27
CA PRO A 225 5.24 -5.28 -4.48
C PRO A 225 6.10 -6.49 -4.12
N CYS A 226 7.20 -6.67 -4.82
CA CYS A 226 8.09 -7.84 -4.77
C CYS A 226 9.52 -7.45 -5.13
N ASP A 227 10.45 -8.38 -4.98
CA ASP A 227 11.76 -8.30 -5.59
C ASP A 227 11.59 -8.74 -7.04
N CYS A 228 11.41 -7.79 -7.94
CA CYS A 228 10.89 -8.03 -9.28
C CYS A 228 11.60 -7.17 -10.33
N ARG A 229 11.24 -7.39 -11.59
CA ARG A 229 11.70 -6.62 -12.75
C ARG A 229 10.52 -5.96 -13.45
N VAL A 230 10.74 -4.75 -14.00
CA VAL A 230 9.76 -4.04 -14.83
C VAL A 230 9.70 -4.70 -16.21
N LEU A 231 8.59 -5.34 -16.52
CA LEU A 231 8.38 -6.04 -17.79
C LEU A 231 7.80 -5.12 -18.87
N ASN A 232 6.88 -4.24 -18.45
CA ASN A 232 6.27 -3.28 -19.38
C ASN A 232 5.84 -2.01 -18.65
N ILE A 233 5.95 -0.88 -19.36
CA ILE A 233 5.44 0.42 -18.95
C ILE A 233 4.28 0.77 -19.87
N ARG A 234 3.08 0.92 -19.31
CA ARG A 234 1.85 1.19 -20.05
C ARG A 234 1.49 2.66 -20.07
N VAL A 235 1.89 3.41 -19.04
CA VAL A 235 1.61 4.83 -18.89
C VAL A 235 2.92 5.56 -18.65
N LYS A 236 3.13 6.65 -19.37
CA LYS A 236 4.34 7.49 -19.27
C LYS A 236 4.11 8.68 -18.33
N PRO A 237 5.18 9.26 -17.75
CA PRO A 237 5.06 10.50 -17.00
C PRO A 237 4.34 11.60 -17.81
N GLY A 238 3.37 12.25 -17.17
CA GLY A 238 2.51 13.26 -17.79
C GLY A 238 1.19 12.74 -18.37
N GLU A 239 1.03 11.43 -18.57
CA GLU A 239 -0.20 10.83 -19.08
C GLU A 239 -1.21 10.56 -17.95
N GLU A 240 -2.50 10.59 -18.29
CA GLU A 240 -3.57 10.18 -17.37
C GLU A 240 -3.58 8.67 -17.20
N VAL A 241 -3.75 8.25 -15.96
CA VAL A 241 -3.88 6.83 -15.61
C VAL A 241 -5.34 6.44 -15.70
N GLY A 242 -5.66 5.64 -16.71
CA GLY A 242 -6.99 5.05 -16.86
C GLY A 242 -7.23 3.87 -15.91
N THR A 243 -8.17 3.01 -16.26
CA THR A 243 -8.50 1.78 -15.50
C THR A 243 -7.47 0.66 -15.66
N GLY A 244 -6.49 0.84 -16.57
CA GLY A 244 -5.44 -0.15 -16.83
C GLY A 244 -4.24 -0.04 -15.88
N PRO A 245 -3.31 -1.01 -15.97
CA PRO A 245 -2.08 -0.95 -15.20
C PRO A 245 -1.13 0.13 -15.73
N ILE A 246 -0.40 0.75 -14.82
CA ILE A 246 0.72 1.66 -15.14
C ILE A 246 1.95 0.86 -15.53
N LEU A 247 2.26 -0.14 -14.72
CA LEU A 247 3.41 -1.03 -14.88
C LEU A 247 2.97 -2.48 -14.84
N VAL A 248 3.64 -3.32 -15.61
CA VAL A 248 3.58 -4.77 -15.49
C VAL A 248 4.93 -5.25 -14.98
N VAL A 249 4.94 -5.96 -13.86
CA VAL A 249 6.16 -6.42 -13.19
C VAL A 249 6.09 -7.91 -12.87
N GLY A 250 7.23 -8.55 -12.63
CA GLY A 250 7.30 -9.95 -12.24
C GLY A 250 8.70 -10.37 -11.80
N ASP A 251 8.79 -11.42 -11.00
CA ASP A 251 10.06 -12.05 -10.62
C ASP A 251 10.55 -12.96 -11.77
N THR A 252 11.44 -12.42 -12.60
CA THR A 252 12.00 -13.15 -13.76
C THR A 252 13.26 -13.95 -13.42
N GLU A 253 13.79 -13.86 -12.20
CA GLU A 253 14.89 -14.73 -11.78
C GLU A 253 14.44 -16.20 -11.69
N ARG A 254 13.15 -16.39 -11.44
CA ARG A 254 12.49 -17.70 -11.47
C ARG A 254 11.37 -17.67 -12.49
N MET A 255 11.45 -18.57 -13.45
CA MET A 255 10.45 -18.69 -14.52
C MET A 255 9.73 -20.03 -14.42
N ARG A 256 8.51 -20.07 -14.92
CA ARG A 256 7.69 -21.28 -15.06
C ARG A 256 7.04 -21.32 -16.44
N ALA A 257 6.63 -22.51 -16.85
CA ALA A 257 5.73 -22.66 -17.98
C ALA A 257 4.30 -22.90 -17.48
N VAL A 258 3.34 -22.20 -18.06
CA VAL A 258 1.91 -22.45 -17.86
C VAL A 258 1.39 -23.11 -19.11
N ALA A 259 1.07 -24.39 -19.00
CA ALA A 259 0.58 -25.22 -20.14
C ALA A 259 -0.95 -25.25 -20.10
N GLU A 260 -1.59 -25.04 -21.26
CA GLU A 260 -3.03 -25.14 -21.45
C GLU A 260 -3.39 -26.57 -21.95
N VAL A 261 -3.67 -27.43 -21.00
CA VAL A 261 -4.00 -28.83 -21.27
C VAL A 261 -5.50 -28.96 -21.53
N TYR A 262 -5.87 -29.63 -22.67
CA TYR A 262 -7.26 -29.90 -22.96
C TYR A 262 -7.96 -30.72 -21.87
N GLU A 263 -9.22 -30.40 -21.57
CA GLU A 263 -10.00 -31.09 -20.54
C GLU A 263 -10.06 -32.62 -20.73
N THR A 264 -10.05 -33.07 -21.97
CA THR A 264 -10.03 -34.49 -22.31
C THR A 264 -8.75 -35.23 -21.89
N ASN A 265 -7.65 -34.51 -21.73
CA ASN A 265 -6.33 -35.05 -21.39
C ASN A 265 -5.92 -34.79 -19.94
N ILE A 266 -6.59 -33.88 -19.23
CA ILE A 266 -6.21 -33.45 -17.86
C ILE A 266 -6.22 -34.62 -16.87
N ALA A 267 -7.10 -35.63 -17.07
CA ALA A 267 -7.17 -36.80 -16.22
C ALA A 267 -5.88 -37.64 -16.21
N ARG A 268 -5.00 -37.44 -17.18
CA ARG A 268 -3.71 -38.13 -17.33
C ARG A 268 -2.55 -37.37 -16.70
N VAL A 269 -2.75 -36.10 -16.38
CA VAL A 269 -1.72 -35.24 -15.77
C VAL A 269 -1.74 -35.38 -14.26
N ARG A 270 -0.56 -35.45 -13.65
CA ARG A 270 -0.35 -35.51 -12.19
C ARG A 270 0.79 -34.59 -11.77
N VAL A 271 0.68 -34.05 -10.58
CA VAL A 271 1.78 -33.32 -9.95
C VAL A 271 2.99 -34.26 -9.80
N GLY A 272 4.18 -33.71 -10.05
CA GLY A 272 5.44 -34.44 -10.02
C GLY A 272 5.90 -35.00 -11.37
N GLN A 273 5.05 -35.03 -12.41
CA GLN A 273 5.44 -35.49 -13.72
C GLN A 273 6.50 -34.59 -14.37
N LEU A 274 7.40 -35.16 -15.13
CA LEU A 274 8.38 -34.46 -15.93
C LEU A 274 7.72 -33.85 -17.17
N ALA A 275 8.16 -32.66 -17.52
CA ALA A 275 7.74 -31.97 -18.72
C ALA A 275 8.96 -31.45 -19.49
N GLU A 276 8.85 -31.50 -20.81
CA GLU A 276 9.80 -30.93 -21.75
C GLU A 276 9.12 -29.72 -22.42
N ILE A 277 9.81 -28.57 -22.40
CA ILE A 277 9.32 -27.30 -22.92
C ILE A 277 10.21 -26.90 -24.10
N SER A 278 9.61 -26.66 -25.25
CA SER A 278 10.33 -26.31 -26.48
C SER A 278 9.68 -25.13 -27.19
N SER A 279 10.48 -24.36 -27.89
CA SER A 279 10.05 -23.28 -28.78
C SER A 279 11.11 -23.01 -29.83
N ARG A 280 10.73 -22.45 -30.97
CA ARG A 280 11.70 -22.03 -32.01
C ARG A 280 12.64 -20.92 -31.52
N ALA A 281 12.24 -20.14 -30.49
CA ALA A 281 13.06 -19.10 -29.89
C ALA A 281 14.04 -19.63 -28.83
N LEU A 282 13.93 -20.91 -28.46
CA LEU A 282 14.83 -21.53 -27.47
C LEU A 282 15.95 -22.30 -28.18
N PRO A 283 17.20 -22.18 -27.69
CA PRO A 283 18.34 -22.88 -28.29
C PRO A 283 18.27 -24.41 -28.08
N LYS A 284 17.59 -24.84 -27.05
CA LYS A 284 17.39 -26.27 -26.70
C LYS A 284 16.07 -26.44 -25.94
N PRO A 285 15.50 -27.66 -25.92
CA PRO A 285 14.38 -27.94 -25.01
C PRO A 285 14.78 -27.78 -23.55
N ILE A 286 13.87 -27.23 -22.74
CA ILE A 286 14.01 -26.98 -21.31
C ILE A 286 13.23 -28.04 -20.54
N LYS A 287 13.78 -28.50 -19.44
CA LYS A 287 13.12 -29.45 -18.54
C LYS A 287 12.45 -28.74 -17.38
N GLY A 288 11.34 -29.34 -16.96
CA GLY A 288 10.60 -28.86 -15.80
C GLY A 288 9.75 -29.95 -15.18
N ARG A 289 9.06 -29.60 -14.11
CA ARG A 289 8.21 -30.52 -13.36
C ARG A 289 6.86 -29.91 -13.11
N VAL A 290 5.79 -30.65 -13.28
CA VAL A 290 4.43 -30.26 -12.93
C VAL A 290 4.33 -30.07 -11.41
N VAL A 291 3.98 -28.85 -11.00
CA VAL A 291 3.86 -28.48 -9.56
C VAL A 291 2.41 -28.24 -9.16
N ARG A 292 1.57 -27.81 -10.10
CA ARG A 292 0.16 -27.51 -9.81
C ARG A 292 -0.70 -27.77 -11.04
N ILE A 293 -1.92 -28.23 -10.81
CA ILE A 293 -2.97 -28.36 -11.80
C ILE A 293 -4.10 -27.43 -11.42
N GLY A 294 -4.61 -26.66 -12.36
CA GLY A 294 -5.69 -25.70 -12.15
C GLY A 294 -7.01 -26.39 -11.79
N ASN A 295 -7.82 -25.67 -11.04
CA ASN A 295 -9.16 -26.13 -10.63
C ASN A 295 -10.28 -25.51 -11.48
N MET A 296 -9.94 -24.80 -12.54
CA MET A 296 -10.88 -24.08 -13.39
C MET A 296 -10.63 -24.39 -14.85
N VAL A 297 -11.71 -24.48 -15.60
CA VAL A 297 -11.67 -24.72 -17.05
C VAL A 297 -11.89 -23.39 -17.75
N PHE A 298 -10.98 -23.03 -18.65
CA PHE A 298 -11.01 -21.79 -19.42
C PHE A 298 -11.24 -22.07 -20.91
N LYS A 299 -11.57 -21.04 -21.67
CA LYS A 299 -11.40 -21.10 -23.12
C LYS A 299 -9.93 -20.94 -23.44
N ASN A 300 -9.46 -21.66 -24.47
CA ASN A 300 -8.07 -21.57 -24.89
C ASN A 300 -7.76 -20.16 -25.44
N ASP A 301 -6.82 -19.47 -24.81
CA ASP A 301 -6.41 -18.10 -25.18
C ASP A 301 -5.22 -18.05 -26.15
N ILE A 302 -4.44 -19.15 -26.23
CA ILE A 302 -3.19 -19.19 -27.01
C ILE A 302 -3.46 -19.45 -28.51
N LEU A 303 -4.58 -20.11 -28.86
CA LEU A 303 -4.91 -20.53 -30.25
C LEU A 303 -5.73 -19.50 -31.04
N ASN A 304 -5.84 -18.26 -30.62
CA ASN A 304 -6.70 -17.24 -31.25
C ASN A 304 -6.23 -16.74 -32.63
N VAL A 305 -5.42 -17.49 -33.35
CA VAL A 305 -4.87 -17.12 -34.66
C VAL A 305 -5.70 -17.61 -35.85
N ASP A 306 -6.59 -18.59 -35.65
CA ASP A 306 -7.47 -19.10 -36.72
C ASP A 306 -8.95 -19.08 -36.28
N PRO A 307 -9.78 -18.18 -36.84
CA PRO A 307 -11.21 -18.12 -36.54
C PRO A 307 -12.00 -19.37 -36.90
N ALA A 308 -11.44 -20.24 -37.76
CA ALA A 308 -12.06 -21.48 -38.19
C ALA A 308 -11.66 -22.72 -37.34
N ALA A 309 -10.62 -22.62 -36.52
CA ALA A 309 -10.15 -23.70 -35.68
C ALA A 309 -10.83 -23.68 -34.31
N ARG A 310 -11.90 -24.47 -34.22
CA ARG A 310 -12.56 -24.91 -32.95
C ARG A 310 -12.61 -23.86 -31.82
N ALA A 311 -13.49 -22.90 -31.95
CA ALA A 311 -13.74 -21.81 -31.02
C ALA A 311 -14.18 -22.23 -29.60
N ASP A 312 -14.24 -23.52 -29.30
CA ASP A 312 -14.77 -24.06 -28.02
C ASP A 312 -13.81 -25.05 -27.33
N ALA A 313 -12.51 -24.92 -27.59
CA ALA A 313 -11.53 -25.77 -26.91
C ALA A 313 -11.41 -25.33 -25.42
N ARG A 314 -11.80 -26.22 -24.52
CA ARG A 314 -11.70 -26.05 -23.09
C ARG A 314 -10.39 -26.60 -22.57
N VAL A 315 -9.69 -25.75 -21.77
CA VAL A 315 -8.37 -26.07 -21.24
C VAL A 315 -8.31 -25.85 -19.72
N VAL A 316 -7.39 -26.59 -19.12
CA VAL A 316 -7.01 -26.42 -17.71
C VAL A 316 -5.55 -26.01 -17.68
N GLU A 317 -5.23 -24.97 -16.95
CA GLU A 317 -3.85 -24.55 -16.76
C GLU A 317 -3.09 -25.50 -15.86
N VAL A 318 -1.87 -25.83 -16.29
CA VAL A 318 -0.93 -26.67 -15.56
C VAL A 318 0.37 -25.91 -15.40
N TRP A 319 0.76 -25.67 -14.14
CA TRP A 319 2.00 -24.96 -13.82
C TRP A 319 3.16 -25.94 -13.74
N ILE A 320 4.23 -25.58 -14.42
CA ILE A 320 5.43 -26.37 -14.55
C ILE A 320 6.61 -25.50 -14.15
N ASP A 321 7.22 -25.81 -13.01
CA ASP A 321 8.43 -25.12 -12.60
C ASP A 321 9.60 -25.62 -13.44
N LEU A 322 10.39 -24.68 -13.95
CA LEU A 322 11.61 -24.97 -14.71
C LEU A 322 12.75 -25.29 -13.77
N ASP A 323 13.69 -26.11 -14.21
CA ASP A 323 14.92 -26.33 -13.46
C ASP A 323 15.70 -25.03 -13.33
N LEU A 324 16.30 -24.77 -12.14
CA LEU A 324 16.92 -23.48 -11.79
C LEU A 324 18.02 -23.07 -12.78
N ASP A 325 18.82 -24.02 -13.24
CA ASP A 325 19.91 -23.76 -14.19
C ASP A 325 19.39 -23.32 -15.57
N GLU A 326 18.17 -23.65 -15.91
CA GLU A 326 17.54 -23.35 -17.19
C GLU A 326 16.64 -22.11 -17.15
N SER A 327 16.18 -21.71 -15.96
CA SER A 327 15.39 -20.49 -15.72
C SER A 327 16.11 -19.24 -16.22
N GLY A 328 17.42 -19.17 -16.03
CA GLY A 328 18.26 -18.07 -16.51
C GLY A 328 18.26 -17.86 -18.03
N LEU A 329 18.01 -18.92 -18.81
CA LEU A 329 17.96 -18.83 -20.28
C LEU A 329 16.70 -18.14 -20.79
N VAL A 330 15.66 -18.07 -19.99
CA VAL A 330 14.32 -17.60 -20.37
C VAL A 330 13.84 -16.37 -19.59
N LYS A 331 14.65 -15.80 -18.72
CA LYS A 331 14.30 -14.67 -17.87
C LYS A 331 13.80 -13.43 -18.62
N GLU A 332 14.16 -13.27 -19.88
CA GLU A 332 13.76 -12.14 -20.73
C GLU A 332 12.61 -12.53 -21.72
N LEU A 333 12.12 -13.77 -21.64
CA LEU A 333 11.16 -14.31 -22.58
C LEU A 333 9.75 -14.52 -21.99
N THR A 334 9.33 -13.57 -21.16
CA THR A 334 7.98 -13.56 -20.59
C THR A 334 6.92 -13.54 -21.70
N ASN A 335 5.88 -14.37 -21.58
CA ASN A 335 4.82 -14.62 -22.57
C ASN A 335 5.29 -15.29 -23.87
N LEU A 336 6.50 -15.85 -23.90
CA LEU A 336 6.89 -16.69 -25.04
C LEU A 336 5.95 -17.90 -25.13
N THR A 337 5.36 -18.12 -26.29
CA THR A 337 4.59 -19.34 -26.58
C THR A 337 5.53 -20.51 -26.72
N VAL A 338 5.20 -21.62 -26.05
CA VAL A 338 6.00 -22.84 -26.01
C VAL A 338 5.13 -24.06 -26.22
N ASP A 339 5.73 -25.10 -26.81
CA ASP A 339 5.17 -26.45 -26.87
C ASP A 339 5.60 -27.21 -25.61
N VAL A 340 4.65 -27.81 -24.92
CA VAL A 340 4.87 -28.55 -23.67
C VAL A 340 4.49 -30.01 -23.86
N LEU A 341 5.41 -30.90 -23.53
CA LEU A 341 5.21 -32.34 -23.55
C LEU A 341 5.32 -32.87 -22.10
N ILE A 342 4.20 -33.30 -21.53
CA ILE A 342 4.14 -33.84 -20.17
C ILE A 342 4.18 -35.37 -20.24
N ALA A 343 5.18 -36.01 -19.62
CA ALA A 343 5.29 -37.46 -19.53
C ALA A 343 4.24 -38.04 -18.58
N THR A 344 3.36 -38.91 -19.09
CA THR A 344 2.27 -39.53 -18.32
C THR A 344 2.65 -40.87 -17.70
N SER A 345 3.79 -41.46 -18.07
CA SER A 345 4.37 -42.59 -17.37
C SER A 345 5.25 -42.11 -16.24
N GLN A 346 5.00 -42.55 -15.00
CA GLN A 346 5.97 -42.36 -13.93
C GLN A 346 7.28 -43.06 -14.33
N PRO A 347 8.45 -42.40 -14.08
CA PRO A 347 9.69 -43.16 -14.14
C PRO A 347 9.57 -44.28 -13.10
N SER A 348 9.72 -45.51 -13.53
CA SER A 348 9.86 -46.65 -12.64
C SER A 348 11.02 -46.37 -11.70
N SER A 349 10.74 -46.25 -10.40
CA SER A 349 11.71 -46.12 -9.30
C SER A 349 12.66 -47.28 -9.23
#